data_4c2285a139f73cc10efc2d9bebe1fd27
#
_entry.id   4c2285a139f73cc10efc2d9bebe1fd27
#
_cell.length_a   1.000
_cell.length_b   1.000
_cell.length_c   1.000
_cell.angle_alpha   90.00
_cell.angle_beta   90.00
_cell.angle_gamma   90.00
#
_symmetry.space_group_name_H-M   'P 1'
#
loop_
_entity.id
_entity.type
_entity.pdbx_description
1 polymer ?
#
loop_
_entity_poly.entity_id
_entity_poly.type
_entity_poly.pdbx_seq_one_letter_code
_entity_poly.pdbx_strand_id
1 'polypeptide(L)'
;MPPRGRWGWWIGLAAVVVFLALLGWAFVERGRTAPARGPAPDFTLPLYEGYDGGLGIREFRLQDWRGRVVVINFWASWCKPCEEEAALLEALWRKYRDRGVIFVGVDYLDAPSAAMGYLQRFQITYPNGLDVGTRISRLYRITGVPETFVVDPQGQVVFYKAAPIRPGELEAVIDRLLGSSSDVKP
;
A
#
# COMPACT_ATOMS: atom_id res chain seq x y z
N MET A 1 53.22 -19.65 34.31
CA MET A 1 52.04 -20.10 33.57
C MET A 1 51.06 -18.95 33.51
N PRO A 2 50.66 -18.46 32.35
CA PRO A 2 49.71 -17.34 32.24
C PRO A 2 48.29 -17.83 32.53
N PRO A 3 47.43 -17.01 33.15
CA PRO A 3 46.08 -17.42 33.54
C PRO A 3 45.16 -17.50 32.28
N ARG A 4 44.93 -18.73 31.85
CA ARG A 4 44.10 -19.08 30.67
C ARG A 4 42.57 -18.90 30.83
N GLY A 5 42.08 -18.47 32.01
CA GLY A 5 40.64 -18.52 32.35
C GLY A 5 39.81 -17.27 32.03
N ARG A 6 40.45 -16.08 31.93
CA ARG A 6 39.69 -14.83 31.88
C ARG A 6 39.28 -14.37 30.47
N TRP A 7 40.01 -14.79 29.44
CA TRP A 7 39.73 -14.37 28.06
C TRP A 7 38.53 -15.10 27.46
N GLY A 8 38.37 -16.39 27.80
CA GLY A 8 37.18 -17.14 27.36
C GLY A 8 35.86 -16.55 27.86
N TRP A 9 35.83 -15.98 29.08
CA TRP A 9 34.65 -15.36 29.65
C TRP A 9 34.29 -14.08 28.93
N TRP A 10 35.25 -13.23 28.57
CA TRP A 10 35.04 -12.01 27.81
C TRP A 10 34.53 -12.30 26.38
N ILE A 11 35.02 -13.35 25.73
CA ILE A 11 34.52 -13.79 24.41
C ILE A 11 33.08 -14.26 24.53
N GLY A 12 32.75 -15.05 25.56
CA GLY A 12 31.37 -15.49 25.82
C GLY A 12 30.42 -14.33 26.08
N LEU A 13 30.84 -13.36 26.90
CA LEU A 13 30.04 -12.15 27.18
C LEU A 13 29.82 -11.31 25.92
N ALA A 14 30.86 -11.10 25.09
CA ALA A 14 30.76 -10.36 23.84
C ALA A 14 29.80 -11.07 22.86
N ALA A 15 29.85 -12.39 22.75
CA ALA A 15 28.93 -13.15 21.91
C ALA A 15 27.48 -13.02 22.35
N VAL A 16 27.21 -13.04 23.67
CA VAL A 16 25.86 -12.82 24.21
C VAL A 16 25.37 -11.41 23.93
N VAL A 17 26.21 -10.39 24.10
CA VAL A 17 25.84 -8.99 23.83
C VAL A 17 25.51 -8.78 22.34
N VAL A 18 26.35 -9.35 21.44
CA VAL A 18 26.09 -9.27 19.98
C VAL A 18 24.80 -10.01 19.63
N PHE A 19 24.56 -11.18 20.21
CA PHE A 19 23.33 -11.94 19.98
C PHE A 19 22.08 -11.17 20.46
N LEU A 20 22.13 -10.57 21.64
CA LEU A 20 21.04 -9.76 22.16
C LEU A 20 20.84 -8.48 21.33
N ALA A 21 21.92 -7.86 20.85
CA ALA A 21 21.82 -6.70 19.95
C ALA A 21 21.19 -7.07 18.60
N LEU A 22 21.54 -8.22 18.03
CA LEU A 22 20.94 -8.74 16.80
C LEU A 22 19.47 -9.12 16.99
N LEU A 23 19.12 -9.73 18.13
CA LEU A 23 17.74 -10.02 18.49
C LEU A 23 16.94 -8.72 18.67
N GLY A 24 17.48 -7.74 19.38
CA GLY A 24 16.85 -6.43 19.58
C GLY A 24 16.63 -5.72 18.25
N TRP A 25 17.62 -5.73 17.36
CA TRP A 25 17.50 -5.17 16.02
C TRP A 25 16.43 -5.90 15.19
N ALA A 26 16.43 -7.22 15.19
CA ALA A 26 15.42 -8.03 14.51
C ALA A 26 14.00 -7.79 15.06
N PHE A 27 13.86 -7.53 16.37
CA PHE A 27 12.58 -7.18 17.00
C PHE A 27 12.10 -5.79 16.58
N VAL A 28 13.00 -4.81 16.52
CA VAL A 28 12.69 -3.43 16.05
C VAL A 28 12.30 -3.45 14.56
N GLU A 29 12.97 -4.26 13.74
CA GLU A 29 12.65 -4.41 12.33
C GLU A 29 11.26 -5.06 12.11
N ARG A 30 10.92 -6.09 12.91
CA ARG A 30 9.60 -6.75 12.87
C ARG A 30 8.45 -5.89 13.39
N GLY A 31 8.72 -4.91 14.24
CA GLY A 31 7.71 -3.99 14.79
C GLY A 31 7.32 -2.84 13.86
N ARG A 32 7.90 -2.76 12.66
CA ARG A 32 7.54 -1.76 11.66
C ARG A 32 6.22 -2.15 10.99
N THR A 33 5.13 -1.59 11.48
CA THR A 33 3.79 -1.70 10.89
C THR A 33 3.69 -0.98 9.55
N ALA A 34 2.62 -1.24 8.80
CA ALA A 34 2.30 -0.50 7.58
C ALA A 34 2.40 1.03 7.82
N PRO A 35 2.83 1.84 6.82
CA PRO A 35 2.96 3.29 6.97
C PRO A 35 1.58 3.93 7.09
N ALA A 36 1.00 3.88 8.29
CA ALA A 36 -0.32 4.47 8.55
C ALA A 36 -0.32 6.01 8.48
N ARG A 37 0.87 6.62 8.52
CA ARG A 37 1.11 8.06 8.38
C ARG A 37 2.55 8.31 7.92
N GLY A 38 2.76 9.49 7.28
CA GLY A 38 4.07 9.91 6.79
C GLY A 38 4.24 9.74 5.28
N PRO A 39 5.44 9.95 4.74
CA PRO A 39 5.67 9.87 3.31
C PRO A 39 5.25 8.52 2.73
N ALA A 40 4.39 8.54 1.70
CA ALA A 40 4.02 7.34 0.98
C ALA A 40 5.25 6.78 0.24
N PRO A 41 5.59 5.50 0.42
CA PRO A 41 6.65 4.88 -0.35
C PRO A 41 6.34 4.96 -1.85
N ASP A 42 7.29 5.46 -2.63
CA ASP A 42 7.13 5.55 -4.08
C ASP A 42 7.24 4.18 -4.75
N PHE A 43 6.45 3.96 -5.81
CA PHE A 43 6.47 2.71 -6.55
C PHE A 43 6.07 2.90 -8.01
N THR A 44 6.44 1.91 -8.82
CA THR A 44 5.98 1.74 -10.19
C THR A 44 5.29 0.38 -10.30
N LEU A 45 4.06 0.40 -10.83
CA LEU A 45 3.21 -0.77 -11.04
C LEU A 45 2.91 -0.90 -12.54
N PRO A 46 3.40 -1.94 -13.23
CA PRO A 46 2.92 -2.28 -14.56
C PRO A 46 1.43 -2.61 -14.52
N LEU A 47 0.65 -1.99 -15.39
CA LEU A 47 -0.80 -2.17 -15.41
C LEU A 47 -1.20 -3.34 -16.28
N TYR A 48 -2.32 -3.96 -15.96
CA TYR A 48 -3.00 -4.90 -16.82
C TYR A 48 -3.50 -4.19 -18.08
N GLU A 49 -3.43 -4.86 -19.22
CA GLU A 49 -3.96 -4.33 -20.48
C GLU A 49 -5.45 -4.02 -20.38
N GLY A 50 -5.83 -2.79 -20.75
CA GLY A 50 -7.19 -2.30 -20.63
C GLY A 50 -7.61 -1.81 -19.23
N TYR A 51 -6.70 -1.86 -18.23
CA TYR A 51 -6.96 -1.40 -16.87
C TYR A 51 -6.05 -0.22 -16.48
N ASP A 52 -6.08 0.82 -17.29
CA ASP A 52 -5.36 2.08 -17.08
C ASP A 52 -6.26 3.22 -16.55
N GLY A 53 -7.55 2.95 -16.32
CA GLY A 53 -8.51 3.96 -15.88
C GLY A 53 -8.87 5.01 -16.92
N GLY A 54 -8.54 4.77 -18.19
CA GLY A 54 -8.68 5.75 -19.27
C GLY A 54 -7.62 6.83 -19.24
N LEU A 55 -6.50 6.62 -18.53
CA LEU A 55 -5.42 7.58 -18.36
C LEU A 55 -4.38 7.53 -19.50
N GLY A 56 -4.44 6.50 -20.36
CA GLY A 56 -3.50 6.32 -21.49
C GLY A 56 -2.10 5.91 -21.06
N ILE A 57 -1.95 5.25 -19.89
CA ILE A 57 -0.68 4.84 -19.31
C ILE A 57 -0.53 3.32 -19.31
N ARG A 58 0.70 2.81 -19.40
CA ARG A 58 1.01 1.38 -19.29
C ARG A 58 1.53 0.99 -17.92
N GLU A 59 1.99 1.95 -17.16
CA GLU A 59 2.48 1.79 -15.80
C GLU A 59 2.01 2.97 -14.94
N PHE A 60 1.68 2.67 -13.70
CA PHE A 60 1.34 3.67 -12.70
C PHE A 60 2.57 3.96 -11.86
N ARG A 61 2.99 5.23 -11.79
CA ARG A 61 4.07 5.71 -10.90
C ARG A 61 3.46 6.66 -9.90
N LEU A 62 3.57 6.35 -8.61
CA LEU A 62 2.93 7.18 -7.58
C LEU A 62 3.42 8.64 -7.61
N GLN A 63 4.70 8.86 -7.85
CA GLN A 63 5.28 10.21 -7.92
C GLN A 63 4.65 11.10 -9.00
N ASP A 64 4.15 10.54 -10.09
CA ASP A 64 3.54 11.30 -11.20
C ASP A 64 2.17 11.89 -10.81
N TRP A 65 1.62 11.47 -9.68
CA TRP A 65 0.33 11.90 -9.17
C TRP A 65 0.43 12.89 -8.00
N ARG A 66 1.59 13.49 -7.78
CA ARG A 66 1.74 14.61 -6.84
C ARG A 66 0.77 15.73 -7.19
N GLY A 67 0.19 16.37 -6.18
CA GLY A 67 -0.88 17.36 -6.36
C GLY A 67 -2.29 16.76 -6.47
N ARG A 68 -2.41 15.41 -6.43
CA ARG A 68 -3.69 14.70 -6.45
C ARG A 68 -3.85 13.78 -5.24
N VAL A 69 -5.07 13.49 -4.88
CA VAL A 69 -5.39 12.45 -3.90
C VAL A 69 -5.28 11.09 -4.58
N VAL A 70 -4.55 10.15 -3.99
CA VAL A 70 -4.40 8.78 -4.52
C VAL A 70 -4.92 7.78 -3.50
N VAL A 71 -5.83 6.91 -3.93
CA VAL A 71 -6.31 5.75 -3.17
C VAL A 71 -5.61 4.50 -3.71
N ILE A 72 -4.84 3.84 -2.84
CA ILE A 72 -4.10 2.61 -3.16
C ILE A 72 -4.80 1.47 -2.43
N ASN A 73 -5.33 0.52 -3.19
CA ASN A 73 -5.98 -0.68 -2.65
C ASN A 73 -5.18 -1.93 -3.00
N PHE A 74 -4.76 -2.67 -1.98
CA PHE A 74 -4.15 -4.00 -2.14
C PHE A 74 -5.25 -5.06 -2.08
N TRP A 75 -5.31 -5.91 -3.09
CA TRP A 75 -6.36 -6.91 -3.26
C TRP A 75 -5.84 -8.19 -3.92
N ALA A 76 -6.67 -9.23 -3.97
CA ALA A 76 -6.40 -10.44 -4.74
C ALA A 76 -7.73 -11.11 -5.16
N SER A 77 -7.72 -11.89 -6.24
CA SER A 77 -8.93 -12.57 -6.73
C SER A 77 -9.44 -13.67 -5.78
N TRP A 78 -8.56 -14.26 -4.99
CA TRP A 78 -8.87 -15.27 -3.98
C TRP A 78 -9.34 -14.67 -2.63
N CYS A 79 -9.29 -13.34 -2.50
CA CYS A 79 -9.62 -12.64 -1.26
C CYS A 79 -11.13 -12.40 -1.17
N LYS A 80 -11.83 -13.18 -0.35
CA LYS A 80 -13.28 -13.05 -0.17
C LYS A 80 -13.70 -11.68 0.40
N PRO A 81 -13.02 -11.11 1.42
CA PRO A 81 -13.33 -9.77 1.90
C PRO A 81 -13.10 -8.66 0.86
N CYS A 82 -12.18 -8.86 -0.11
CA CYS A 82 -11.97 -7.91 -1.20
C CYS A 82 -13.18 -7.81 -2.13
N GLU A 83 -13.92 -8.92 -2.32
CA GLU A 83 -15.16 -8.93 -3.10
C GLU A 83 -16.23 -8.01 -2.49
N GLU A 84 -16.25 -7.90 -1.15
CA GLU A 84 -17.26 -7.10 -0.42
C GLU A 84 -17.11 -5.60 -0.67
N GLU A 85 -15.89 -5.12 -0.89
CA GLU A 85 -15.60 -3.70 -1.14
C GLU A 85 -15.49 -3.32 -2.63
N ALA A 86 -15.34 -4.31 -3.53
CA ALA A 86 -15.02 -4.09 -4.94
C ALA A 86 -15.99 -3.12 -5.64
N ALA A 87 -17.29 -3.35 -5.49
CA ALA A 87 -18.32 -2.49 -6.09
C ALA A 87 -18.33 -1.06 -5.50
N LEU A 88 -18.04 -0.94 -4.20
CA LEU A 88 -17.95 0.36 -3.52
C LEU A 88 -16.74 1.15 -4.04
N LEU A 89 -15.56 0.50 -4.15
CA LEU A 89 -14.36 1.16 -4.66
C LEU A 89 -14.56 1.63 -6.11
N GLU A 90 -15.17 0.83 -6.97
CA GLU A 90 -15.50 1.24 -8.33
C GLU A 90 -16.49 2.42 -8.37
N ALA A 91 -17.53 2.41 -7.54
CA ALA A 91 -18.47 3.52 -7.45
C ALA A 91 -17.79 4.81 -6.99
N LEU A 92 -16.87 4.71 -6.03
CA LEU A 92 -16.08 5.85 -5.55
C LEU A 92 -15.10 6.36 -6.63
N TRP A 93 -14.43 5.47 -7.34
CA TRP A 93 -13.62 5.84 -8.49
C TRP A 93 -14.43 6.68 -9.50
N ARG A 94 -15.57 6.17 -9.94
CA ARG A 94 -16.44 6.90 -10.89
C ARG A 94 -16.91 8.25 -10.36
N LYS A 95 -17.18 8.34 -9.06
CA LYS A 95 -17.61 9.59 -8.40
C LYS A 95 -16.51 10.65 -8.35
N TYR A 96 -15.27 10.23 -8.14
CA TYR A 96 -14.18 11.16 -7.78
C TYR A 96 -13.12 11.37 -8.86
N ARG A 97 -13.02 10.50 -9.88
CA ARG A 97 -11.99 10.62 -10.92
C ARG A 97 -11.95 11.97 -11.61
N ASP A 98 -13.11 12.56 -11.93
CA ASP A 98 -13.22 13.85 -12.57
C ASP A 98 -12.98 15.02 -11.59
N ARG A 99 -12.83 14.73 -10.31
CA ARG A 99 -12.48 15.68 -9.24
C ARG A 99 -11.00 15.63 -8.85
N GLY A 100 -10.17 14.92 -9.63
CA GLY A 100 -8.73 14.86 -9.41
C GLY A 100 -8.28 13.80 -8.40
N VAL A 101 -9.12 12.82 -8.10
CA VAL A 101 -8.75 11.65 -7.28
C VAL A 101 -8.39 10.48 -8.17
N ILE A 102 -7.31 9.81 -7.88
CA ILE A 102 -6.85 8.61 -8.60
C ILE A 102 -7.00 7.40 -7.69
N PHE A 103 -7.53 6.31 -8.24
CA PHE A 103 -7.53 4.99 -7.61
C PHE A 103 -6.52 4.09 -8.32
N VAL A 104 -5.84 3.22 -7.58
CA VAL A 104 -4.96 2.19 -8.13
C VAL A 104 -5.10 0.91 -7.31
N GLY A 105 -5.34 -0.20 -7.99
CA GLY A 105 -5.37 -1.54 -7.42
C GLY A 105 -4.02 -2.23 -7.60
N VAL A 106 -3.46 -2.69 -6.50
CA VAL A 106 -2.23 -3.47 -6.45
C VAL A 106 -2.61 -4.92 -6.17
N ASP A 107 -2.53 -5.75 -7.19
CA ASP A 107 -2.89 -7.16 -7.11
C ASP A 107 -1.77 -7.97 -6.43
N TYR A 108 -2.12 -8.65 -5.35
CA TYR A 108 -1.17 -9.32 -4.45
C TYR A 108 -1.22 -10.84 -4.58
N LEU A 109 -0.08 -11.45 -4.95
CA LEU A 109 0.10 -12.92 -4.99
C LEU A 109 -1.02 -13.64 -5.76
N ASP A 110 -1.29 -13.19 -6.98
CA ASP A 110 -2.36 -13.73 -7.81
C ASP A 110 -1.86 -14.28 -9.14
N ALA A 111 -2.70 -15.07 -9.80
CA ALA A 111 -2.51 -15.46 -11.18
C ALA A 111 -3.16 -14.43 -12.12
N PRO A 112 -2.48 -13.91 -13.15
CA PRO A 112 -3.03 -12.88 -14.02
C PRO A 112 -4.42 -13.21 -14.61
N SER A 113 -4.68 -14.47 -14.96
CA SER A 113 -5.99 -14.90 -15.48
C SER A 113 -7.10 -14.82 -14.42
N ALA A 114 -6.80 -15.14 -13.16
CA ALA A 114 -7.76 -15.06 -12.06
C ALA A 114 -8.04 -13.60 -11.70
N ALA A 115 -6.99 -12.77 -11.65
CA ALA A 115 -7.10 -11.33 -11.45
C ALA A 115 -7.98 -10.68 -12.53
N MET A 116 -7.75 -10.99 -13.82
CA MET A 116 -8.57 -10.47 -14.91
C MET A 116 -10.03 -10.89 -14.79
N GLY A 117 -10.30 -12.14 -14.39
CA GLY A 117 -11.67 -12.63 -14.12
C GLY A 117 -12.35 -11.87 -13.00
N TYR A 118 -11.62 -11.54 -11.93
CA TYR A 118 -12.09 -10.71 -10.81
C TYR A 118 -12.44 -9.30 -11.28
N LEU A 119 -11.52 -8.62 -11.97
CA LEU A 119 -11.72 -7.26 -12.48
C LEU A 119 -12.94 -7.17 -13.41
N GLN A 120 -13.11 -8.15 -14.30
CA GLN A 120 -14.28 -8.23 -15.19
C GLN A 120 -15.58 -8.47 -14.40
N ARG A 121 -15.58 -9.43 -13.48
CA ARG A 121 -16.76 -9.79 -12.67
C ARG A 121 -17.28 -8.60 -11.87
N PHE A 122 -16.41 -7.80 -11.29
CA PHE A 122 -16.77 -6.64 -10.50
C PHE A 122 -16.81 -5.33 -11.30
N GLN A 123 -16.61 -5.41 -12.62
CA GLN A 123 -16.65 -4.25 -13.54
C GLN A 123 -15.72 -3.13 -13.11
N ILE A 124 -14.54 -3.49 -12.56
CA ILE A 124 -13.52 -2.54 -12.13
C ILE A 124 -12.94 -1.84 -13.34
N THR A 125 -12.82 -0.50 -13.28
CA THR A 125 -12.31 0.32 -14.38
C THR A 125 -11.13 1.21 -14.01
N TYR A 126 -10.81 1.38 -12.73
CA TYR A 126 -9.62 2.13 -12.32
C TYR A 126 -8.32 1.37 -12.62
N PRO A 127 -7.16 2.05 -12.62
CA PRO A 127 -5.85 1.41 -12.82
C PRO A 127 -5.60 0.22 -11.92
N ASN A 128 -5.21 -0.92 -12.51
CA ASN A 128 -4.91 -2.14 -11.79
C ASN A 128 -3.70 -2.86 -12.38
N GLY A 129 -2.87 -3.47 -11.55
CA GLY A 129 -1.73 -4.24 -12.00
C GLY A 129 -1.21 -5.24 -10.97
N LEU A 130 -0.44 -6.22 -11.44
CA LEU A 130 0.17 -7.26 -10.61
C LEU A 130 1.43 -6.74 -9.90
N ASP A 131 1.49 -6.91 -8.59
CA ASP A 131 2.70 -6.68 -7.80
C ASP A 131 3.71 -7.83 -7.97
N VAL A 132 4.47 -7.78 -9.05
CA VAL A 132 5.44 -8.82 -9.38
C VAL A 132 6.48 -8.98 -8.27
N GLY A 133 6.51 -10.17 -7.69
CA GLY A 133 7.44 -10.51 -6.60
C GLY A 133 7.14 -9.78 -5.30
N THR A 134 5.92 -9.30 -5.09
CA THR A 134 5.45 -8.64 -3.85
C THR A 134 6.31 -7.45 -3.42
N ARG A 135 6.89 -6.72 -4.37
CA ARG A 135 7.81 -5.60 -4.09
C ARG A 135 7.09 -4.42 -3.46
N ILE A 136 5.92 -4.05 -4.01
CA ILE A 136 5.11 -2.93 -3.54
C ILE A 136 4.49 -3.30 -2.19
N SER A 137 3.95 -4.50 -2.08
CA SER A 137 3.35 -5.05 -0.85
C SER A 137 4.34 -5.04 0.32
N ARG A 138 5.60 -5.46 0.08
CA ARG A 138 6.68 -5.37 1.10
C ARG A 138 7.05 -3.94 1.43
N LEU A 139 7.06 -3.03 0.43
CA LEU A 139 7.37 -1.62 0.61
C LEU A 139 6.33 -0.95 1.52
N TYR A 140 5.04 -1.26 1.29
CA TYR A 140 3.91 -0.81 2.10
C TYR A 140 3.71 -1.63 3.37
N ARG A 141 4.47 -2.73 3.55
CA ARG A 141 4.41 -3.63 4.72
C ARG A 141 3.00 -4.12 5.00
N ILE A 142 2.26 -4.44 3.95
CA ILE A 142 0.93 -5.01 4.12
C ILE A 142 1.04 -6.37 4.82
N THR A 143 0.06 -6.68 5.62
CA THR A 143 -0.03 -7.94 6.38
C THR A 143 -1.00 -8.94 5.75
N GLY A 144 -1.82 -8.46 4.83
CA GLY A 144 -2.81 -9.24 4.11
C GLY A 144 -3.60 -8.37 3.13
N VAL A 145 -4.70 -8.90 2.62
CA VAL A 145 -5.63 -8.19 1.75
C VAL A 145 -7.07 -8.38 2.28
N PRO A 146 -7.94 -7.35 2.17
CA PRO A 146 -7.67 -6.04 1.59
C PRO A 146 -6.97 -5.09 2.56
N GLU A 147 -6.08 -4.26 2.02
CA GLU A 147 -5.52 -3.11 2.73
C GLU A 147 -5.60 -1.87 1.83
N THR A 148 -6.07 -0.75 2.39
CA THR A 148 -6.27 0.50 1.63
C THR A 148 -5.53 1.66 2.27
N PHE A 149 -4.84 2.43 1.44
CA PHE A 149 -4.14 3.66 1.81
C PHE A 149 -4.72 4.84 1.04
N VAL A 150 -4.79 6.01 1.67
CA VAL A 150 -5.05 7.28 0.97
C VAL A 150 -3.83 8.16 1.13
N VAL A 151 -3.33 8.63 0.00
CA VAL A 151 -2.19 9.54 -0.11
C VAL A 151 -2.71 10.92 -0.50
N ASP A 152 -2.30 11.94 0.24
CA ASP A 152 -2.68 13.33 -0.01
C ASP A 152 -1.87 13.94 -1.19
N PRO A 153 -2.24 15.16 -1.66
CA PRO A 153 -1.51 15.85 -2.73
C PRO A 153 -0.03 16.10 -2.44
N GLN A 154 0.36 16.15 -1.16
CA GLN A 154 1.76 16.30 -0.72
C GLN A 154 2.50 14.95 -0.67
N GLY A 155 1.79 13.86 -0.96
CA GLY A 155 2.34 12.50 -0.98
C GLY A 155 2.51 11.90 0.40
N GLN A 156 1.70 12.33 1.35
CA GLN A 156 1.68 11.73 2.69
C GLN A 156 0.54 10.73 2.79
N VAL A 157 0.78 9.59 3.43
CA VAL A 157 -0.29 8.69 3.84
C VAL A 157 -1.09 9.37 4.95
N VAL A 158 -2.37 9.55 4.73
CA VAL A 158 -3.30 10.21 5.67
C VAL A 158 -4.42 9.31 6.16
N PHE A 159 -4.57 8.15 5.51
CA PHE A 159 -5.51 7.11 5.91
C PHE A 159 -4.94 5.73 5.60
N TYR A 160 -5.17 4.79 6.49
CA TYR A 160 -4.82 3.37 6.34
C TYR A 160 -5.89 2.50 6.98
N LYS A 161 -6.25 1.42 6.30
CA LYS A 161 -7.17 0.40 6.83
C LYS A 161 -6.79 -0.99 6.33
N ALA A 162 -6.63 -1.92 7.27
CA ALA A 162 -6.39 -3.36 7.04
C ALA A 162 -7.70 -4.15 7.23
N ALA A 163 -8.72 -3.81 6.45
CA ALA A 163 -10.03 -4.46 6.43
C ALA A 163 -10.84 -3.90 5.25
N PRO A 164 -11.93 -4.54 4.82
CA PRO A 164 -12.80 -3.99 3.78
C PRO A 164 -13.27 -2.57 4.10
N ILE A 165 -13.25 -1.71 3.09
CA ILE A 165 -13.78 -0.34 3.17
C ILE A 165 -15.31 -0.38 3.29
N ARG A 166 -15.84 0.40 4.20
CA ARG A 166 -17.28 0.58 4.39
C ARG A 166 -17.77 1.89 3.78
N PRO A 167 -19.07 1.97 3.40
CA PRO A 167 -19.65 3.22 2.91
C PRO A 167 -19.41 4.40 3.87
N GLY A 168 -19.01 5.55 3.31
CA GLY A 168 -18.74 6.77 4.05
C GLY A 168 -17.29 6.94 4.53
N GLU A 169 -16.50 5.86 4.65
CA GLU A 169 -15.15 5.94 5.22
C GLU A 169 -14.17 6.67 4.28
N LEU A 170 -14.10 6.28 3.02
CA LEU A 170 -13.22 6.94 2.05
C LEU A 170 -13.77 8.30 1.62
N GLU A 171 -15.10 8.43 1.48
CA GLU A 171 -15.75 9.69 1.16
C GLU A 171 -15.39 10.77 2.17
N ALA A 172 -15.45 10.47 3.47
CA ALA A 172 -15.10 11.43 4.51
C ALA A 172 -13.64 11.91 4.44
N VAL A 173 -12.71 11.01 4.06
CA VAL A 173 -11.30 11.37 3.88
C VAL A 173 -11.09 12.17 2.61
N ILE A 174 -11.60 11.68 1.47
CA ILE A 174 -11.45 12.31 0.16
C ILE A 174 -12.07 13.71 0.13
N ASP A 175 -13.31 13.86 0.60
CA ASP A 175 -14.00 15.14 0.59
C ASP A 175 -13.29 16.19 1.46
N ARG A 176 -12.72 15.79 2.60
CA ARG A 176 -11.87 16.66 3.44
C ARG A 176 -10.63 17.13 2.68
N LEU A 177 -9.94 16.23 1.98
CA LEU A 177 -8.73 16.57 1.22
C LEU A 177 -9.03 17.49 0.04
N LEU A 178 -10.15 17.27 -0.65
CA LEU A 178 -10.59 18.12 -1.75
C LEU A 178 -11.07 19.51 -1.27
N GLY A 179 -11.72 19.60 -0.10
CA GLY A 179 -12.12 20.85 0.52
C GLY A 179 -10.95 21.71 0.95
N SER A 180 -9.91 21.09 1.55
CA SER A 180 -8.69 21.80 1.95
C SER A 180 -7.84 22.29 0.76
N SER A 181 -7.99 21.68 -0.42
CA SER A 181 -7.27 22.10 -1.65
C SER A 181 -7.91 23.33 -2.32
N SER A 182 -9.16 23.66 -2.02
CA SER A 182 -9.85 24.83 -2.57
C SER A 182 -9.51 26.14 -1.84
N ASP A 183 -8.96 26.05 -0.62
CA ASP A 183 -8.62 27.23 0.20
C ASP A 183 -7.19 27.75 -0.04
N VAL A 184 -6.39 27.06 -0.86
CA VAL A 184 -5.05 27.51 -1.30
C VAL A 184 -5.15 28.07 -2.71
N LYS A 185 -5.76 29.24 -2.87
CA LYS A 185 -5.66 30.05 -4.08
C LYS A 185 -4.62 31.15 -3.85
N PRO A 186 -3.68 31.37 -4.80
CA PRO A 186 -2.62 32.37 -4.68
C PRO A 186 -3.14 33.79 -4.57
#